data_94353cfa457da67e1f345488553547a5
#
_entry.id   94353cfa457da67e1f345488553547a5
#
_cell.length_a   1.000
_cell.length_b   1.000
_cell.length_c   1.000
_cell.angle_alpha   90.00
_cell.angle_beta   90.00
_cell.angle_gamma   90.00
#
_symmetry.space_group_name_H-M   'P 1'
#
loop_
_entity.id
_entity.type
_entity.pdbx_description
1 polymer ?
#
loop_
_entity_poly.entity_id
_entity_poly.type
_entity_poly.pdbx_seq_one_letter_code
_entity_poly.pdbx_strand_id
1 'polypeptide(L)'
;MAGIFSGLEKLGLGNIGGGDLFEDPKKKETVVKKEEPKKKLALVNEEDYLFDKKYKCPVCESEFEAKTVRTGKVRMKAVDIDLRPDYSEVDQNKYDVIGCPECGYAALGRYFSTLNKYQIEDIRIKICMNYRKIVYKEPTYSYEHAKSLYQ
;
A
#
# COMPACT_ATOMS: atom_id res chain seq x y z
N MET A 1 -31.44 31.62 -31.99
CA MET A 1 -31.30 30.18 -31.74
C MET A 1 -31.06 30.00 -30.24
N ALA A 2 -31.99 29.36 -29.54
CA ALA A 2 -31.84 29.09 -28.14
C ALA A 2 -30.75 28.02 -27.97
N GLY A 3 -29.70 28.34 -27.18
CA GLY A 3 -28.59 27.41 -26.93
C GLY A 3 -29.04 26.19 -26.17
N ILE A 4 -28.37 25.09 -26.35
CA ILE A 4 -28.64 23.77 -25.74
C ILE A 4 -28.69 23.85 -24.18
N PHE A 5 -28.18 24.93 -23.61
CA PHE A 5 -28.06 25.11 -22.14
C PHE A 5 -29.07 26.09 -21.53
N SER A 6 -30.08 26.58 -22.33
CA SER A 6 -31.05 27.59 -21.86
C SER A 6 -32.00 27.12 -20.73
N GLY A 7 -31.96 25.84 -20.35
CA GLY A 7 -32.74 25.28 -19.24
C GLY A 7 -32.00 25.16 -17.91
N LEU A 8 -30.69 25.36 -17.87
CA LEU A 8 -29.87 25.18 -16.68
C LEU A 8 -29.86 26.37 -15.72
N GLU A 9 -30.35 27.54 -16.17
CA GLU A 9 -30.46 28.75 -15.35
C GLU A 9 -31.38 28.55 -14.15
N LYS A 10 -32.45 27.72 -14.31
CA LYS A 10 -33.37 27.40 -13.23
C LYS A 10 -32.82 26.47 -12.15
N LEU A 11 -31.66 25.83 -12.43
CA LEU A 11 -30.94 24.95 -11.50
C LEU A 11 -29.76 25.64 -10.83
N GLY A 12 -29.68 26.97 -10.92
CA GLY A 12 -28.59 27.74 -10.30
C GLY A 12 -27.24 27.68 -11.04
N LEU A 13 -27.22 27.15 -12.28
CA LEU A 13 -26.02 26.98 -13.10
C LEU A 13 -25.93 28.04 -14.23
N GLY A 14 -26.52 29.22 -14.03
CA GLY A 14 -26.60 30.30 -15.05
C GLY A 14 -25.26 30.88 -15.51
N ASN A 15 -24.15 30.56 -14.86
CA ASN A 15 -22.83 31.12 -15.17
C ASN A 15 -21.89 30.22 -15.98
N ILE A 16 -22.40 29.09 -16.50
CA ILE A 16 -21.56 28.14 -17.26
C ILE A 16 -21.31 28.58 -18.72
N GLY A 17 -22.09 29.56 -19.21
CA GLY A 17 -22.04 29.98 -20.62
C GLY A 17 -21.02 31.04 -20.99
N GLY A 18 -20.23 31.57 -20.08
CA GLY A 18 -19.31 32.70 -20.32
C GLY A 18 -17.96 32.62 -19.65
N GLY A 19 -17.67 31.55 -18.95
CA GLY A 19 -16.36 31.36 -18.35
C GLY A 19 -15.51 30.41 -19.17
N ASP A 20 -14.30 30.81 -19.49
CA ASP A 20 -13.29 29.94 -20.07
C ASP A 20 -12.95 28.84 -19.05
N LEU A 21 -13.44 27.63 -19.29
CA LEU A 21 -13.20 26.47 -18.40
C LEU A 21 -11.71 26.07 -18.36
N PHE A 22 -10.88 26.71 -19.17
CA PHE A 22 -9.45 26.41 -19.33
C PHE A 22 -8.53 27.62 -19.10
N GLU A 23 -9.04 28.73 -18.55
CA GLU A 23 -8.12 29.77 -18.10
C GLU A 23 -7.43 29.29 -16.80
N ASP A 24 -6.14 29.01 -16.94
CA ASP A 24 -5.24 28.84 -15.78
C ASP A 24 -5.38 30.01 -14.81
N PRO A 25 -5.67 29.78 -13.53
CA PRO A 25 -5.71 30.85 -12.55
C PRO A 25 -4.29 31.39 -12.40
N LYS A 26 -3.99 32.48 -13.14
CA LYS A 26 -2.77 33.25 -12.95
C LYS A 26 -2.64 33.60 -11.46
N LYS A 27 -1.64 32.98 -10.85
CA LYS A 27 -0.83 33.45 -9.73
C LYS A 27 -1.47 34.57 -8.90
N LYS A 28 -2.03 34.19 -7.78
CA LYS A 28 -1.86 35.01 -6.57
C LYS A 28 -0.97 34.19 -5.64
N GLU A 29 0.33 34.51 -5.74
CA GLU A 29 1.31 34.14 -4.73
C GLU A 29 0.93 34.81 -3.42
N THR A 30 0.37 34.02 -2.52
CA THR A 30 0.52 34.28 -1.10
C THR A 30 1.16 33.04 -0.51
N VAL A 31 2.48 33.05 -0.62
CA VAL A 31 3.37 32.13 0.08
C VAL A 31 3.20 32.40 1.57
N VAL A 32 2.31 31.72 2.21
CA VAL A 32 2.40 31.47 3.63
C VAL A 32 3.07 30.12 3.79
N LYS A 33 4.41 30.11 3.73
CA LYS A 33 5.20 29.04 4.29
C LYS A 33 4.92 29.02 5.80
N LYS A 34 3.96 28.24 6.23
CA LYS A 34 4.01 27.67 7.57
C LYS A 34 5.04 26.55 7.49
N GLU A 35 6.26 26.89 7.91
CA GLU A 35 7.23 25.89 8.33
C GLU A 35 6.60 25.16 9.51
N GLU A 36 6.08 23.97 9.24
CA GLU A 36 5.78 23.03 10.31
C GLU A 36 7.08 22.73 11.04
N PRO A 37 7.10 22.81 12.37
CA PRO A 37 8.29 22.48 13.13
C PRO A 37 8.65 21.04 12.79
N LYS A 38 9.84 20.83 12.21
CA LYS A 38 10.46 19.52 12.09
C LYS A 38 10.56 18.94 13.50
N LYS A 39 9.51 18.26 13.95
CA LYS A 39 9.60 17.38 15.10
C LYS A 39 10.75 16.44 14.79
N LYS A 40 11.82 16.54 15.60
CA LYS A 40 12.87 15.54 15.62
C LYS A 40 12.17 14.18 15.66
N LEU A 41 12.26 13.41 14.58
CA LEU A 41 11.84 12.02 14.59
C LEU A 41 12.67 11.36 15.69
N ALA A 42 12.06 11.09 16.83
CA ALA A 42 12.58 10.07 17.74
C ALA A 42 12.77 8.85 16.85
N LEU A 43 13.94 8.22 16.93
CA LEU A 43 14.23 6.96 16.24
C LEU A 43 13.19 5.94 16.72
N VAL A 44 12.12 5.82 15.94
CA VAL A 44 11.07 4.85 16.21
C VAL A 44 11.65 3.50 15.80
N ASN A 45 11.87 2.62 16.78
CA ASN A 45 12.29 1.26 16.49
C ASN A 45 11.09 0.54 15.84
N GLU A 46 11.21 0.25 14.55
CA GLU A 46 10.18 -0.45 13.78
C GLU A 46 9.82 -1.81 14.40
N GLU A 47 10.79 -2.47 15.07
CA GLU A 47 10.61 -3.75 15.76
C GLU A 47 9.53 -3.74 16.84
N ASP A 48 9.34 -2.62 17.56
CA ASP A 48 8.33 -2.51 18.62
C ASP A 48 6.89 -2.63 18.13
N TYR A 49 6.71 -2.39 16.83
CA TYR A 49 5.42 -2.43 16.14
C TYR A 49 5.19 -3.73 15.39
N LEU A 50 6.18 -4.62 15.38
CA LEU A 50 6.11 -5.91 14.70
C LEU A 50 5.95 -7.06 15.69
N PHE A 51 5.49 -8.19 15.19
CA PHE A 51 5.51 -9.47 15.87
C PHE A 51 5.63 -10.60 14.87
N ASP A 52 6.19 -11.71 15.31
CA ASP A 52 6.30 -12.91 14.49
C ASP A 52 4.99 -13.71 14.59
N LYS A 53 4.37 -13.94 13.43
CA LYS A 53 3.17 -14.74 13.32
C LYS A 53 3.48 -16.03 12.56
N LYS A 54 3.03 -17.16 13.10
CA LYS A 54 3.18 -18.47 12.48
C LYS A 54 2.18 -18.65 11.35
N TYR A 55 2.66 -19.11 10.23
CA TYR A 55 1.88 -19.42 9.03
C TYR A 55 2.19 -20.84 8.56
N LYS A 56 1.17 -21.50 8.02
CA LYS A 56 1.32 -22.75 7.28
C LYS A 56 1.12 -22.48 5.81
N CYS A 57 2.10 -22.83 4.98
CA CYS A 57 2.02 -22.60 3.55
C CYS A 57 0.99 -23.56 2.91
N PRO A 58 0.03 -23.08 2.13
CA PRO A 58 -0.95 -23.95 1.47
C PRO A 58 -0.37 -24.73 0.28
N VAL A 59 0.83 -24.37 -0.20
CA VAL A 59 1.47 -24.98 -1.38
C VAL A 59 2.41 -26.12 -0.99
N CYS A 60 3.33 -25.85 -0.05
CA CYS A 60 4.35 -26.83 0.39
C CYS A 60 4.10 -27.39 1.81
N GLU A 61 3.06 -26.89 2.49
CA GLU A 61 2.66 -27.28 3.85
C GLU A 61 3.70 -27.02 4.95
N SER A 62 4.80 -26.33 4.62
CA SER A 62 5.81 -25.93 5.61
C SER A 62 5.27 -24.89 6.57
N GLU A 63 5.71 -24.95 7.82
CA GLU A 63 5.43 -23.94 8.84
C GLU A 63 6.60 -22.95 8.89
N PHE A 64 6.28 -21.68 8.93
CA PHE A 64 7.27 -20.60 9.01
C PHE A 64 6.71 -19.40 9.78
N GLU A 65 7.59 -18.51 10.18
CA GLU A 65 7.23 -17.27 10.85
C GLU A 65 7.43 -16.09 9.90
N ALA A 66 6.45 -15.18 9.86
CA ALA A 66 6.55 -13.95 9.10
C ALA A 66 6.23 -12.74 9.98
N LYS A 67 6.93 -11.63 9.73
CA LYS A 67 6.71 -10.37 10.42
C LYS A 67 5.35 -9.80 10.07
N THR A 68 4.61 -9.39 11.07
CA THR A 68 3.28 -8.80 10.93
C THR A 68 3.18 -7.54 11.78
N VAL A 69 2.51 -6.52 11.28
CA VAL A 69 2.33 -5.26 12.01
C VAL A 69 1.24 -5.40 13.06
N ARG A 70 1.49 -4.86 14.25
CA ARG A 70 0.50 -4.75 15.33
C ARG A 70 -0.49 -3.64 15.01
N THR A 71 -1.63 -3.98 14.41
CA THR A 71 -2.65 -3.03 13.94
C THR A 71 -3.14 -2.07 15.02
N GLY A 72 -3.14 -2.48 16.29
CA GLY A 72 -3.55 -1.61 17.41
C GLY A 72 -2.53 -0.53 17.79
N LYS A 73 -1.28 -0.64 17.32
CA LYS A 73 -0.21 0.32 17.65
C LYS A 73 0.08 1.31 16.52
N VAL A 74 -0.19 0.93 15.28
CA VAL A 74 0.09 1.76 14.09
C VAL A 74 -1.17 2.52 13.70
N ARG A 75 -1.04 3.84 13.50
CA ARG A 75 -2.15 4.72 13.13
C ARG A 75 -1.91 5.35 11.77
N MET A 76 -2.93 5.36 10.95
CA MET A 76 -2.92 6.14 9.71
C MET A 76 -2.97 7.63 10.05
N LYS A 77 -2.04 8.41 9.51
CA LYS A 77 -1.97 9.87 9.65
C LYS A 77 -2.78 10.59 8.60
N ALA A 78 -2.58 10.22 7.36
CA ALA A 78 -3.13 10.87 6.21
C ALA A 78 -3.31 9.86 5.07
N VAL A 79 -3.96 10.30 4.02
CA VAL A 79 -4.06 9.58 2.75
C VAL A 79 -3.47 10.49 1.68
N ASP A 80 -2.55 9.98 0.88
CA ASP A 80 -1.92 10.71 -0.21
C ASP A 80 -2.92 10.91 -1.39
N ILE A 81 -2.54 11.72 -2.37
CA ILE A 81 -3.38 12.01 -3.57
C ILE A 81 -3.73 10.72 -4.33
N ASP A 82 -2.86 9.74 -4.32
CA ASP A 82 -3.06 8.40 -4.92
C ASP A 82 -3.83 7.42 -4.00
N LEU A 83 -4.45 7.93 -2.93
CA LEU A 83 -5.17 7.17 -1.91
C LEU A 83 -4.29 6.20 -1.10
N ARG A 84 -2.98 6.32 -1.20
CA ARG A 84 -2.06 5.53 -0.39
C ARG A 84 -2.10 6.02 1.06
N PRO A 85 -2.32 5.11 2.04
CA PRO A 85 -2.29 5.48 3.44
C PRO A 85 -0.86 5.79 3.90
N ASP A 86 -0.69 6.93 4.56
CA ASP A 86 0.55 7.29 5.27
C ASP A 86 0.40 6.92 6.76
N TYR A 87 1.36 6.15 7.25
CA TYR A 87 1.37 5.67 8.63
C TYR A 87 2.38 6.44 9.49
N SER A 88 2.11 6.50 10.80
CA SER A 88 2.92 7.34 11.70
C SER A 88 4.28 6.74 12.03
N GLU A 89 4.36 5.43 12.21
CA GLU A 89 5.52 4.77 12.80
C GLU A 89 6.16 3.76 11.84
N VAL A 90 5.33 2.92 11.23
CA VAL A 90 5.76 1.82 10.35
C VAL A 90 4.91 1.81 9.10
N ASP A 91 5.52 1.70 7.94
CA ASP A 91 4.80 1.52 6.69
C ASP A 91 4.23 0.09 6.63
N GLN A 92 2.92 -0.03 6.85
CA GLN A 92 2.22 -1.30 6.88
C GLN A 92 2.33 -2.06 5.56
N ASN A 93 2.43 -1.35 4.43
CA ASN A 93 2.52 -1.95 3.11
C ASN A 93 3.75 -2.85 2.95
N LYS A 94 4.83 -2.60 3.70
CA LYS A 94 6.03 -3.46 3.69
C LYS A 94 5.76 -4.88 4.19
N TYR A 95 4.72 -5.06 5.02
CA TYR A 95 4.41 -6.31 5.73
C TYR A 95 3.09 -6.95 5.31
N ASP A 96 2.42 -6.39 4.31
CA ASP A 96 1.13 -6.92 3.83
C ASP A 96 1.26 -8.22 3.05
N VAL A 97 2.41 -8.43 2.41
CA VAL A 97 2.71 -9.66 1.66
C VAL A 97 3.44 -10.66 2.53
N ILE A 98 2.94 -11.88 2.56
CA ILE A 98 3.55 -13.00 3.24
C ILE A 98 4.17 -13.90 2.19
N GLY A 99 5.48 -14.16 2.32
CA GLY A 99 6.23 -15.04 1.44
C GLY A 99 6.69 -16.31 2.16
N CYS A 100 6.48 -17.45 1.56
CA CYS A 100 7.02 -18.72 2.06
C CYS A 100 8.50 -18.84 1.71
N PRO A 101 9.41 -18.99 2.68
CA PRO A 101 10.84 -19.08 2.41
C PRO A 101 11.25 -20.42 1.77
N GLU A 102 10.38 -21.44 1.82
CA GLU A 102 10.70 -22.76 1.29
C GLU A 102 10.33 -22.93 -0.18
N CYS A 103 9.17 -22.46 -0.60
CA CYS A 103 8.68 -22.65 -1.96
C CYS A 103 8.56 -21.37 -2.79
N GLY A 104 8.76 -20.20 -2.19
CA GLY A 104 8.66 -18.91 -2.88
C GLY A 104 7.26 -18.42 -3.16
N TYR A 105 6.22 -19.14 -2.70
CA TYR A 105 4.85 -18.65 -2.80
C TYR A 105 4.69 -17.39 -1.94
N ALA A 106 4.21 -16.30 -2.54
CA ALA A 106 3.92 -15.06 -1.86
C ALA A 106 2.52 -14.56 -2.21
N ALA A 107 1.84 -14.02 -1.22
CA ALA A 107 0.51 -13.41 -1.40
C ALA A 107 0.20 -12.42 -0.29
N LEU A 108 -0.76 -11.53 -0.53
CA LEU A 108 -1.30 -10.66 0.51
C LEU A 108 -1.84 -11.50 1.68
N GLY A 109 -1.57 -11.09 2.90
CA GLY A 109 -1.90 -11.84 4.11
C GLY A 109 -3.36 -12.30 4.21
N ARG A 110 -4.30 -11.51 3.68
CA ARG A 110 -5.72 -11.85 3.63
C ARG A 110 -6.07 -12.98 2.64
N TYR A 111 -5.23 -13.19 1.62
CA TYR A 111 -5.46 -14.21 0.59
C TYR A 111 -4.50 -15.38 0.66
N PHE A 112 -3.51 -15.32 1.56
CA PHE A 112 -2.42 -16.29 1.64
C PHE A 112 -2.90 -17.74 1.77
N SER A 113 -3.94 -17.98 2.56
CA SER A 113 -4.50 -19.33 2.79
C SER A 113 -5.67 -19.70 1.88
N THR A 114 -6.16 -18.78 1.05
CA THR A 114 -7.33 -18.99 0.19
C THR A 114 -6.94 -19.42 -1.22
N LEU A 115 -6.39 -20.63 -1.36
CA LEU A 115 -6.05 -21.19 -2.66
C LEU A 115 -6.94 -22.38 -3.01
N ASN A 116 -7.32 -22.51 -4.28
CA ASN A 116 -7.93 -23.72 -4.79
C ASN A 116 -6.87 -24.69 -5.33
N LYS A 117 -7.26 -25.95 -5.58
CA LYS A 117 -6.34 -27.01 -6.01
C LYS A 117 -5.62 -26.68 -7.32
N TYR A 118 -6.31 -26.09 -8.29
CA TYR A 118 -5.71 -25.72 -9.58
C TYR A 118 -4.66 -24.63 -9.43
N GLN A 119 -4.92 -23.62 -8.57
CA GLN A 119 -3.95 -22.57 -8.27
C GLN A 119 -2.70 -23.14 -7.59
N ILE A 120 -2.85 -24.10 -6.68
CA ILE A 120 -1.72 -24.74 -6.01
C ILE A 120 -0.83 -25.48 -7.03
N GLU A 121 -1.43 -26.21 -7.97
CA GLU A 121 -0.68 -26.89 -9.03
C GLU A 121 0.06 -25.92 -9.94
N ASP A 122 -0.61 -24.87 -10.37
CA ASP A 122 -0.01 -23.81 -11.19
C ASP A 122 1.17 -23.13 -10.48
N ILE A 123 1.03 -22.82 -9.19
CA ILE A 123 2.09 -22.20 -8.39
C ILE A 123 3.28 -23.15 -8.26
N ARG A 124 3.03 -24.45 -8.02
CA ARG A 124 4.10 -25.46 -7.95
C ARG A 124 4.92 -25.51 -9.23
N ILE A 125 4.24 -25.50 -10.38
CA ILE A 125 4.91 -25.61 -11.69
C ILE A 125 5.63 -24.30 -12.06
N LYS A 126 4.97 -23.16 -11.89
CA LYS A 126 5.45 -21.89 -12.42
C LYS A 126 6.42 -21.17 -11.47
N ILE A 127 6.24 -21.32 -10.16
CA ILE A 127 7.00 -20.58 -9.14
C ILE A 127 7.97 -21.52 -8.41
N CYS A 128 7.48 -22.59 -7.78
CA CYS A 128 8.29 -23.38 -6.87
C CYS A 128 9.46 -24.10 -7.57
N MET A 129 9.29 -24.52 -8.83
CA MET A 129 10.36 -25.19 -9.57
C MET A 129 11.57 -24.30 -9.86
N ASN A 130 11.34 -23.00 -9.97
CA ASN A 130 12.39 -22.01 -10.28
C ASN A 130 12.84 -21.20 -9.07
N TYR A 131 12.21 -21.40 -7.91
CA TYR A 131 12.50 -20.63 -6.72
C TYR A 131 13.86 -21.00 -6.12
N ARG A 132 14.64 -19.97 -5.79
CA ARG A 132 15.87 -20.11 -5.01
C ARG A 132 15.64 -19.55 -3.63
N LYS A 133 15.87 -20.37 -2.61
CA LYS A 133 15.67 -19.99 -1.21
C LYS A 133 16.49 -18.75 -0.85
N ILE A 134 15.80 -17.68 -0.49
CA ILE A 134 16.42 -16.44 -0.02
C ILE A 134 16.26 -16.39 1.50
N VAL A 135 17.39 -16.31 2.20
CA VAL A 135 17.39 -16.20 3.67
C VAL A 135 17.56 -14.73 4.04
N TYR A 136 16.50 -14.13 4.55
CA TYR A 136 16.55 -12.78 5.11
C TYR A 136 16.96 -12.86 6.58
N LYS A 137 18.04 -12.13 6.95
CA LYS A 137 18.56 -12.12 8.31
C LYS A 137 18.20 -10.88 9.11
N GLU A 138 17.59 -9.90 8.46
CA GLU A 138 17.26 -8.62 9.08
C GLU A 138 16.00 -8.71 9.95
N PRO A 139 15.98 -8.05 11.11
CA PRO A 139 14.82 -8.06 12.00
C PRO A 139 13.60 -7.31 11.43
N THR A 140 13.82 -6.42 10.45
CA THR A 140 12.80 -5.63 9.77
C THR A 140 12.92 -5.77 8.26
N TYR A 141 11.81 -5.62 7.54
CA TYR A 141 11.86 -5.68 6.07
C TYR A 141 12.35 -4.35 5.49
N SER A 142 13.36 -4.42 4.62
CA SER A 142 13.71 -3.29 3.76
C SER A 142 12.66 -3.11 2.65
N TYR A 143 12.61 -1.93 2.01
CA TYR A 143 11.73 -1.72 0.86
C TYR A 143 12.09 -2.62 -0.34
N GLU A 144 13.35 -2.95 -0.50
CA GLU A 144 13.80 -3.89 -1.53
C GLU A 144 13.29 -5.30 -1.27
N HIS A 145 13.33 -5.75 0.00
CA HIS A 145 12.75 -7.02 0.40
C HIS A 145 11.23 -7.03 0.15
N ALA A 146 10.52 -6.02 0.64
CA ALA A 146 9.07 -5.90 0.39
C ALA A 146 8.77 -5.94 -1.11
N LYS A 147 9.48 -5.15 -1.93
CA LYS A 147 9.31 -5.14 -3.38
C LYS A 147 9.51 -6.52 -4.01
N SER A 148 10.49 -7.30 -3.55
CA SER A 148 10.74 -8.66 -4.06
C SER A 148 9.60 -9.63 -3.75
N LEU A 149 8.85 -9.41 -2.66
CA LEU A 149 7.68 -10.21 -2.32
C LEU A 149 6.44 -9.85 -3.17
N TYR A 150 6.39 -8.63 -3.72
CA TYR A 150 5.30 -8.18 -4.60
C TYR A 150 5.51 -8.58 -6.07
N GLN A 151 6.69 -8.99 -6.47
CA GLN A 151 7.06 -9.42 -7.84
C GLN A 151 6.85 -10.92 -8.07
#